data_8ef9c4b4af41dddf016952f3fa586768
#
_entry.id   8ef9c4b4af41dddf016952f3fa586768
#
_cell.length_a   1.000
_cell.length_b   1.000
_cell.length_c   1.000
_cell.angle_alpha   90.00
_cell.angle_beta   90.00
_cell.angle_gamma   90.00
#
_symmetry.space_group_name_H-M   'P 1'
#
loop_
_entity.id
_entity.type
_entity.pdbx_description
1 polymer ?
#
loop_
_entity_poly.entity_id
_entity_poly.type
_entity_poly.pdbx_seq_one_letter_code
_entity_poly.pdbx_strand_id
1 'polypeptide(L)' 'RVMDQDARLTNLEIKISFTEDTVEELNKAIFRQQEQIDLLIREVSTLRQQASGEPAAGSRGAADELPPHY' A
#
# COMPACT_ATOMS: atom_id res chain seq x y z
N ARG A 1 -43.42 -16.60 0.90
CA ARG A 1 -42.42 -16.58 1.76
C ARG A 1 -41.17 -17.16 1.24
N VAL A 2 -41.20 -18.33 0.66
CA VAL A 2 -39.99 -18.88 0.09
C VAL A 2 -39.44 -17.93 -0.97
N MET A 3 -40.34 -17.33 -1.73
CA MET A 3 -39.89 -16.42 -2.76
C MET A 3 -39.24 -15.19 -2.16
N ASP A 4 -39.76 -14.73 -1.05
CA ASP A 4 -39.15 -13.61 -0.37
C ASP A 4 -37.74 -13.94 0.07
N GLN A 5 -37.58 -15.15 0.61
CA GLN A 5 -36.28 -15.56 1.04
C GLN A 5 -35.31 -15.70 -0.12
N ASP A 6 -35.80 -16.25 -1.20
CA ASP A 6 -34.97 -16.38 -2.37
C ASP A 6 -34.52 -15.00 -2.88
N ALA A 7 -35.45 -14.07 -2.91
CA ALA A 7 -35.13 -12.72 -3.38
C ALA A 7 -34.11 -12.08 -2.44
N ARG A 8 -34.26 -12.30 -1.15
CA ARG A 8 -33.33 -11.72 -0.22
C ARG A 8 -31.96 -12.33 -0.38
N LEU A 9 -31.89 -13.63 -0.52
CA LEU A 9 -30.63 -14.29 -0.70
C LEU A 9 -29.94 -13.81 -1.97
N THR A 10 -30.72 -13.66 -3.02
CA THR A 10 -30.16 -13.18 -4.27
C THR A 10 -29.59 -11.76 -4.09
N ASN A 11 -30.33 -10.93 -3.40
CA ASN A 11 -29.86 -9.58 -3.15
C ASN A 11 -28.57 -9.59 -2.34
N LEU A 12 -28.51 -10.45 -1.34
CA LEU A 12 -27.34 -10.54 -0.52
C LEU A 12 -26.15 -11.03 -1.33
N GLU A 13 -26.38 -12.00 -2.19
CA GLU A 13 -25.32 -12.51 -3.02
C GLU A 13 -24.76 -11.43 -3.92
N ILE A 14 -25.66 -10.63 -4.48
CA ILE A 14 -25.21 -9.56 -5.35
C ILE A 14 -24.40 -8.55 -4.56
N LYS A 15 -24.86 -8.21 -3.38
CA LYS A 15 -24.14 -7.23 -2.56
C LYS A 15 -22.80 -7.77 -2.13
N ILE A 16 -22.74 -9.03 -1.77
CA ILE A 16 -21.49 -9.61 -1.35
C ILE A 16 -20.51 -9.63 -2.51
N SER A 17 -20.97 -10.02 -3.69
CA SER A 17 -20.09 -10.05 -4.84
C SER A 17 -19.55 -8.65 -5.12
N PHE A 18 -20.41 -7.66 -5.03
CA PHE A 18 -20.00 -6.30 -5.26
C PHE A 18 -18.98 -5.86 -4.22
N THR A 19 -19.23 -6.23 -2.98
CA THR A 19 -18.32 -5.88 -1.91
C THR A 19 -16.98 -6.57 -2.09
N GLU A 20 -17.00 -7.82 -2.50
CA GLU A 20 -15.76 -8.54 -2.73
C GLU A 20 -14.94 -7.89 -3.82
N ASP A 21 -15.61 -7.48 -4.88
CA ASP A 21 -14.91 -6.80 -5.95
C ASP A 21 -14.28 -5.50 -5.44
N THR A 22 -15.02 -4.79 -4.63
CA THR A 22 -14.52 -3.54 -4.08
C THR A 22 -13.30 -3.79 -3.20
N VAL A 23 -13.36 -4.83 -2.38
CA VAL A 23 -12.22 -5.15 -1.52
C VAL A 23 -11.01 -5.50 -2.37
N GLU A 24 -11.22 -6.22 -3.44
CA GLU A 24 -10.12 -6.55 -4.33
C GLU A 24 -9.48 -5.30 -4.91
N GLU A 25 -10.32 -4.38 -5.35
CA GLU A 25 -9.80 -3.14 -5.90
C GLU A 25 -9.05 -2.35 -4.86
N LEU A 26 -9.57 -2.32 -3.65
CA LEU A 26 -8.88 -1.63 -2.58
C LEU A 26 -7.54 -2.26 -2.27
N ASN A 27 -7.50 -3.58 -2.27
CA ASN A 27 -6.24 -4.27 -2.03
C ASN A 27 -5.21 -3.93 -3.09
N LYS A 28 -5.63 -3.87 -4.34
CA LYS A 28 -4.73 -3.49 -5.40
C LYS A 28 -4.22 -2.07 -5.22
N ALA A 29 -5.12 -1.19 -4.81
CA ALA A 29 -4.73 0.20 -4.60
C ALA A 29 -3.72 0.30 -3.47
N ILE A 30 -3.95 -0.43 -2.40
CA ILE A 30 -3.04 -0.43 -1.28
C ILE A 30 -1.66 -0.93 -1.71
N PHE A 31 -1.65 -1.97 -2.49
CA PHE A 31 -0.39 -2.53 -2.95
C PHE A 31 0.38 -1.52 -3.79
N ARG A 32 -0.33 -0.86 -4.69
CA ARG A 32 0.33 0.15 -5.52
C ARG A 32 0.83 1.31 -4.67
N GLN A 33 0.05 1.70 -3.69
CA GLN A 33 0.46 2.79 -2.82
C GLN A 33 1.70 2.41 -2.04
N GLN A 34 1.75 1.18 -1.58
CA GLN A 34 2.92 0.74 -0.84
C GLN A 34 4.16 0.77 -1.71
N GLU A 35 4.01 0.39 -2.95
CA GLU A 35 5.15 0.44 -3.87
C GLU A 35 5.61 1.87 -4.07
N GLN A 36 4.67 2.79 -4.19
CA GLN A 36 5.03 4.18 -4.35
C GLN A 36 5.70 4.73 -3.12
N ILE A 37 5.22 4.34 -1.97
CA ILE A 37 5.82 4.78 -0.72
C ILE A 37 7.24 4.27 -0.63
N ASP A 38 7.46 3.02 -0.97
CA ASP A 38 8.79 2.46 -0.94
C ASP A 38 9.73 3.22 -1.87
N LEU A 39 9.22 3.54 -3.05
CA LEU A 39 10.03 4.27 -4.01
C LEU A 39 10.36 5.65 -3.49
N LEU A 40 9.39 6.32 -2.91
CA LEU A 40 9.63 7.66 -2.37
C LEU A 40 10.64 7.61 -1.24
N ILE A 41 10.57 6.59 -0.41
CA ILE A 41 11.51 6.46 0.67
C ILE A 41 12.92 6.35 0.12
N ARG A 42 13.09 5.56 -0.93
CA ARG A 42 14.40 5.43 -1.53
C ARG A 42 14.87 6.74 -2.11
N GLU A 43 13.98 7.46 -2.76
CA GLU A 43 14.37 8.73 -3.35
C GLU A 43 14.74 9.73 -2.29
N VAL A 44 14.00 9.76 -1.20
CA VAL A 44 14.34 10.65 -0.12
C VAL A 44 15.68 10.30 0.47
N SER A 45 15.96 9.03 0.62
CA SER A 45 17.25 8.60 1.14
C SER A 45 18.36 9.06 0.21
N THR A 46 18.16 8.90 -1.07
CA THR A 46 19.16 9.32 -2.04
C THR A 46 19.40 10.82 -1.96
N LEU A 47 18.31 11.57 -1.87
CA LEU A 47 18.44 13.01 -1.79
C LEU A 47 19.17 13.44 -0.53
N ARG A 48 18.90 12.75 0.55
CA ARG A 48 19.58 13.05 1.78
C ARG A 48 21.07 12.82 1.65
N GLN A 49 21.45 11.74 1.04
CA GLN A 49 22.85 11.48 0.84
C GLN A 49 23.49 12.55 -0.04
N GLN A 50 22.79 12.94 -1.08
CA GLN A 50 23.33 13.98 -1.93
C GLN A 50 23.42 15.32 -1.21
N ALA A 51 22.42 15.60 -0.40
CA ALA A 51 22.41 16.86 0.30
C ALA A 51 23.54 16.92 1.32
N SER A 52 23.86 15.78 1.91
CA SER A 52 24.94 15.77 2.88
C SER A 52 26.27 15.91 2.18
N GLY A 53 26.29 15.74 0.87
CA GLY A 53 27.55 15.87 0.15
C GLY A 53 28.50 14.76 0.41
N GLU A 54 28.04 13.69 0.96
CA GLU A 54 28.90 12.58 1.25
C GLU A 54 28.62 11.44 0.37
N PRO A 55 29.66 10.91 -0.21
CA PRO A 55 29.46 9.77 -1.08
C PRO A 55 29.18 8.54 -0.26
N ALA A 56 29.56 7.44 -0.80
CA ALA A 56 29.23 6.18 -0.18
C ALA A 56 29.70 6.09 1.24
N ALA A 57 30.81 6.69 1.52
CA ALA A 57 31.30 6.60 2.88
C ALA A 57 30.33 7.19 3.85
N GLY A 58 29.77 8.28 3.46
CA GLY A 58 28.82 8.88 4.34
C GLY A 58 27.54 8.12 4.42
N SER A 59 27.31 7.31 3.45
CA SER A 59 26.07 6.58 3.45
C SER A 59 25.96 5.73 4.69
N ARG A 60 27.06 5.45 5.30
CA ARG A 60 26.99 4.70 6.50
C ARG A 60 26.21 5.43 7.54
N GLY A 61 26.47 6.69 7.69
CA GLY A 61 25.72 7.47 8.62
C GLY A 61 24.29 7.62 8.20
N ALA A 62 24.09 7.77 6.92
CA ALA A 62 22.73 7.89 6.45
C ALA A 62 21.93 6.65 6.79
N ALA A 63 22.55 5.52 6.66
CA ALA A 63 21.86 4.30 6.98
C ALA A 63 21.49 4.27 8.44
N ASP A 64 22.34 4.79 9.25
CA ASP A 64 22.01 4.83 10.65
C ASP A 64 20.85 5.72 10.91
N GLU A 65 20.75 6.77 10.14
CA GLU A 65 19.68 7.63 10.34
C GLU A 65 18.39 7.09 9.88
N LEU A 66 18.41 6.22 8.96
CA LEU A 66 17.20 5.68 8.49
C LEU A 66 16.58 4.84 9.54
N PRO A 67 15.40 5.14 9.89
CA PRO A 67 14.75 4.33 10.91
C PRO A 67 14.56 2.97 10.38
N PRO A 68 15.00 2.08 11.10
CA PRO A 68 14.86 0.72 10.65
C PRO A 68 13.46 0.30 10.75
N HIS A 69 12.72 0.97 11.46
CA HIS A 69 11.53 0.47 11.65
C HIS A 69 10.62 0.72 10.66
N TYR A 70 10.68 1.20 9.84
CA TYR A 70 9.67 1.14 9.03
C TYR A 70 9.74 0.19 8.20
#